data_7ac15bd858cc66b0e9a48a8488f9c76d
#
_entry.id   7ac15bd858cc66b0e9a48a8488f9c76d
#
_cell.length_a   1.000
_cell.length_b   1.000
_cell.length_c   1.000
_cell.angle_alpha   90.00
_cell.angle_beta   90.00
_cell.angle_gamma   90.00
#
_symmetry.space_group_name_H-M   'P 1'
#
loop_
_entity.id
_entity.type
_entity.pdbx_description
1 polymer ?
#
loop_
_entity_poly.entity_id
_entity_poly.type
_entity_poly.pdbx_seq_one_letter_code
_entity_poly.pdbx_strand_id
1 'polypeptide(L)'
;MECIELDNKIKITDVHDLDLAQTLDCGQSFRWKLQDDGSFHGVAYGKSVTVSLDKTDMYIENATADDFKNIWYSYFDFSLDYGKIREEISTIHPVLNEAAKYAPGIRILRQEPFEALCTFIISQNNNIKRIKGIVERLCENFGTRLDDGEFAFPTAETLAKLSPDDLAPLRAGFRNRYIIDAAQKVANGEVKLDSCFTLDYEDARAELMKITGVGKKVADCTLLFGMHRIEAFPIDVWMKRAMEKLFPNMNGDDFGQYAGIAQQYIFHYSRMHPELF
;
A
#
# COMPACT_ATOMS: atom_id res chain seq x y z
N MET A 1 20.69 11.54 5.31
CA MET A 1 19.30 12.04 5.08
C MET A 1 19.03 13.17 6.07
N GLU A 2 18.73 14.37 5.59
CA GLU A 2 18.36 15.54 6.40
C GLU A 2 17.04 16.10 5.86
N CYS A 3 16.20 16.64 6.74
CA CYS A 3 14.96 17.33 6.38
C CYS A 3 15.17 18.82 6.55
N ILE A 4 14.99 19.58 5.49
CA ILE A 4 15.19 21.04 5.42
C ILE A 4 13.84 21.66 5.08
N GLU A 5 13.34 22.56 5.94
CA GLU A 5 12.13 23.33 5.65
C GLU A 5 12.44 24.45 4.63
N LEU A 6 11.57 24.55 3.66
CA LEU A 6 11.55 25.60 2.64
C LEU A 6 10.18 26.29 2.68
N ASP A 7 10.01 27.33 1.88
CA ASP A 7 8.71 27.97 1.76
C ASP A 7 7.69 26.98 1.17
N ASN A 8 6.64 26.68 1.96
CA ASN A 8 5.52 25.76 1.65
C ASN A 8 5.89 24.31 1.25
N LYS A 9 7.12 23.85 1.54
CA LYS A 9 7.55 22.47 1.30
C LYS A 9 8.74 22.09 2.16
N ILE A 10 9.01 20.81 2.21
CA ILE A 10 10.25 20.26 2.77
C ILE A 10 11.10 19.62 1.70
N LYS A 11 12.41 19.66 1.91
CA LYS A 11 13.41 18.94 1.14
C LYS A 11 14.06 17.88 2.02
N ILE A 12 14.05 16.65 1.55
CA ILE A 12 14.76 15.53 2.19
C ILE A 12 15.95 15.20 1.31
N THR A 13 17.17 15.32 1.86
CA THR A 13 18.41 15.05 1.13
C THR A 13 18.84 13.60 1.31
N ASP A 14 19.65 13.13 0.36
CA ASP A 14 20.31 11.81 0.45
C ASP A 14 19.31 10.65 0.54
N VAL A 15 18.25 10.72 -0.27
CA VAL A 15 17.24 9.67 -0.45
C VAL A 15 17.73 8.70 -1.53
N HIS A 16 18.01 7.46 -1.13
CA HIS A 16 18.46 6.39 -2.01
C HIS A 16 17.40 5.30 -2.13
N ASP A 17 17.52 4.47 -3.16
CA ASP A 17 16.64 3.31 -3.37
C ASP A 17 15.15 3.66 -3.32
N LEU A 18 14.77 4.80 -3.90
CA LEU A 18 13.41 5.25 -4.08
C LEU A 18 13.19 5.74 -5.51
N ASP A 19 12.19 5.20 -6.16
CA ASP A 19 11.58 5.72 -7.38
C ASP A 19 10.08 5.90 -7.14
N LEU A 20 9.58 7.12 -7.37
CA LEU A 20 8.20 7.44 -7.03
C LEU A 20 7.21 6.68 -7.90
N ALA A 21 7.47 6.50 -9.19
CA ALA A 21 6.57 5.76 -10.08
C ALA A 21 6.55 4.27 -9.71
N GLN A 22 7.72 3.68 -9.45
CA GLN A 22 7.83 2.29 -9.03
C GLN A 22 7.19 2.04 -7.66
N THR A 23 7.17 3.04 -6.77
CA THR A 23 6.62 2.91 -5.41
C THR A 23 5.15 3.29 -5.33
N LEU A 24 4.72 4.39 -5.96
CA LEU A 24 3.38 4.95 -5.79
C LEU A 24 2.36 4.39 -6.81
N ASP A 25 2.81 3.81 -7.94
CA ASP A 25 1.92 3.28 -8.99
C ASP A 25 2.10 1.77 -9.27
N CYS A 26 2.72 1.05 -8.34
CA CYS A 26 2.93 -0.39 -8.47
C CYS A 26 1.76 -1.26 -7.96
N GLY A 27 0.68 -0.65 -7.45
CA GLY A 27 -0.53 -1.35 -7.01
C GLY A 27 -0.59 -1.68 -5.53
N GLN A 28 0.25 -1.09 -4.72
CA GLN A 28 0.19 -1.14 -3.25
C GLN A 28 -0.65 -0.02 -2.64
N SER A 29 -0.75 1.14 -3.31
CA SER A 29 -1.57 2.29 -2.91
C SER A 29 -2.40 2.77 -4.10
N PHE A 30 -3.55 3.41 -3.82
CA PHE A 30 -4.51 3.78 -4.87
C PHE A 30 -4.91 5.25 -4.83
N ARG A 31 -4.21 6.07 -4.03
CA ARG A 31 -4.54 7.49 -3.83
C ARG A 31 -3.54 8.46 -4.46
N TRP A 32 -2.50 7.95 -5.09
CA TRP A 32 -1.50 8.77 -5.76
C TRP A 32 -1.82 8.94 -7.25
N LYS A 33 -1.69 10.16 -7.74
CA LYS A 33 -1.92 10.56 -9.14
C LYS A 33 -0.66 11.19 -9.70
N LEU A 34 -0.12 10.63 -10.79
CA LEU A 34 0.98 11.23 -11.55
C LEU A 34 0.51 12.55 -12.16
N GLN A 35 1.32 13.60 -12.02
CA GLN A 35 1.10 14.93 -12.59
C GLN A 35 1.90 15.09 -13.89
N ASP A 36 1.57 16.12 -14.68
CA ASP A 36 2.22 16.40 -15.97
C ASP A 36 3.72 16.72 -15.84
N ASP A 37 4.16 17.23 -14.69
CA ASP A 37 5.56 17.55 -14.38
C ASP A 37 6.36 16.36 -13.84
N GLY A 38 5.74 15.18 -13.72
CA GLY A 38 6.35 13.96 -13.19
C GLY A 38 6.28 13.82 -11.68
N SER A 39 5.73 14.79 -10.96
CA SER A 39 5.42 14.67 -9.52
C SER A 39 4.22 13.78 -9.28
N PHE A 40 4.01 13.38 -8.02
CA PHE A 40 2.83 12.63 -7.60
C PHE A 40 2.06 13.42 -6.55
N HIS A 41 0.78 13.67 -6.84
CA HIS A 41 -0.14 14.25 -5.88
C HIS A 41 -0.98 13.16 -5.22
N GLY A 42 -1.19 13.25 -3.90
CA GLY A 42 -1.99 12.26 -3.17
C GLY A 42 -2.32 12.67 -1.75
N VAL A 43 -3.18 11.86 -1.14
CA VAL A 43 -3.60 12.04 0.25
C VAL A 43 -3.24 10.78 1.05
N ALA A 44 -2.54 10.94 2.16
CA ALA A 44 -2.26 9.89 3.13
C ALA A 44 -2.22 10.50 4.53
N TYR A 45 -2.70 9.75 5.53
CA TYR A 45 -2.77 10.22 6.92
C TYR A 45 -3.50 11.58 7.08
N GLY A 46 -4.54 11.79 6.27
CA GLY A 46 -5.30 13.06 6.28
C GLY A 46 -4.52 14.27 5.76
N LYS A 47 -3.37 14.09 5.12
CA LYS A 47 -2.54 15.14 4.53
C LYS A 47 -2.56 15.04 3.02
N SER A 48 -2.89 16.13 2.36
CA SER A 48 -2.79 16.28 0.90
C SER A 48 -1.46 16.91 0.54
N VAL A 49 -0.65 16.19 -0.22
CA VAL A 49 0.72 16.60 -0.56
C VAL A 49 1.05 16.28 -2.01
N THR A 50 2.04 17.00 -2.54
CA THR A 50 2.69 16.65 -3.81
C THR A 50 4.13 16.26 -3.53
N VAL A 51 4.53 15.10 -4.05
CA VAL A 51 5.89 14.57 -3.89
C VAL A 51 6.62 14.56 -5.22
N SER A 52 7.89 14.98 -5.20
CA SER A 52 8.78 14.92 -6.36
C SER A 52 10.18 14.48 -5.93
N LEU A 53 10.94 13.94 -6.88
CA LEU A 53 12.30 13.46 -6.66
C LEU A 53 13.22 14.05 -7.74
N ASP A 54 14.26 14.76 -7.33
CA ASP A 54 15.35 15.21 -8.20
C ASP A 54 16.66 14.54 -7.75
N LYS A 55 17.07 13.52 -8.48
CA LYS A 55 18.19 12.63 -8.12
C LYS A 55 17.98 11.98 -6.74
N THR A 56 18.69 12.46 -5.73
CA THR A 56 18.58 11.99 -4.35
C THR A 56 17.90 12.98 -3.41
N ASP A 57 17.33 14.06 -3.95
CA ASP A 57 16.60 15.06 -3.19
C ASP A 57 15.10 14.88 -3.40
N MET A 58 14.39 14.49 -2.34
CA MET A 58 12.94 14.38 -2.36
C MET A 58 12.30 15.66 -1.84
N TYR A 59 11.28 16.14 -2.51
CA TYR A 59 10.48 17.28 -2.08
C TYR A 59 9.07 16.83 -1.74
N ILE A 60 8.51 17.35 -0.65
CA ILE A 60 7.12 17.17 -0.27
C ILE A 60 6.51 18.55 -0.06
N GLU A 61 5.61 18.95 -0.94
CA GLU A 61 4.88 20.21 -0.87
C GLU A 61 3.72 20.09 0.13
N ASN A 62 3.34 21.19 0.76
CA ASN A 62 2.35 21.25 1.83
C ASN A 62 2.68 20.39 3.05
N ALA A 63 3.96 20.20 3.36
CA ALA A 63 4.43 19.45 4.51
C ALA A 63 5.44 20.25 5.32
N THR A 64 5.48 19.97 6.62
CA THR A 64 6.44 20.52 7.60
C THR A 64 7.48 19.47 8.01
N ALA A 65 8.55 19.88 8.68
CA ALA A 65 9.53 18.94 9.25
C ALA A 65 8.88 18.02 10.30
N ASP A 66 7.87 18.51 11.04
CA ASP A 66 7.11 17.68 11.96
C ASP A 66 6.26 16.63 11.23
N ASP A 67 5.64 16.98 10.09
CA ASP A 67 4.95 16.00 9.24
C ASP A 67 5.92 14.94 8.71
N PHE A 68 7.14 15.33 8.31
CA PHE A 68 8.15 14.37 7.91
C PHE A 68 8.47 13.39 9.02
N LYS A 69 8.77 13.88 10.22
CA LYS A 69 9.15 13.06 11.37
C LYS A 69 8.03 12.11 11.81
N ASN A 70 6.78 12.60 11.81
CA ASN A 70 5.66 11.86 12.38
C ASN A 70 4.92 10.98 11.35
N ILE A 71 5.02 11.30 10.06
CA ILE A 71 4.26 10.63 8.99
C ILE A 71 5.21 10.13 7.89
N TRP A 72 5.83 11.03 7.14
CA TRP A 72 6.46 10.70 5.85
C TRP A 72 7.69 9.82 5.97
N TYR A 73 8.49 9.97 7.05
CA TYR A 73 9.63 9.10 7.32
C TYR A 73 9.19 7.63 7.45
N SER A 74 8.12 7.38 8.18
CA SER A 74 7.52 6.05 8.30
C SER A 74 6.81 5.62 7.03
N TYR A 75 6.00 6.50 6.44
CA TYR A 75 5.19 6.19 5.25
C TYR A 75 6.03 5.67 4.08
N PHE A 76 7.18 6.32 3.79
CA PHE A 76 8.11 5.91 2.74
C PHE A 76 9.13 4.86 3.20
N ASP A 77 8.97 4.34 4.40
CA ASP A 77 9.82 3.29 4.98
C ASP A 77 11.31 3.61 4.97
N PHE A 78 11.67 4.84 5.35
CA PHE A 78 13.06 5.29 5.37
C PHE A 78 13.91 4.66 6.48
N SER A 79 13.30 3.88 7.39
CA SER A 79 13.99 3.14 8.44
C SER A 79 14.75 1.91 7.94
N LEU A 80 14.40 1.38 6.75
CA LEU A 80 15.02 0.20 6.16
C LEU A 80 16.03 0.56 5.07
N ASP A 81 17.13 -0.18 5.04
CA ASP A 81 18.16 -0.11 3.99
C ASP A 81 17.76 -1.03 2.83
N TYR A 82 17.01 -0.47 1.86
CA TYR A 82 16.52 -1.22 0.71
C TYR A 82 17.63 -1.69 -0.23
N GLY A 83 18.79 -1.01 -0.23
CA GLY A 83 19.96 -1.47 -0.97
C GLY A 83 20.45 -2.82 -0.46
N LYS A 84 20.65 -2.94 0.85
CA LYS A 84 21.04 -4.21 1.49
C LYS A 84 19.99 -5.30 1.37
N ILE A 85 18.71 -4.94 1.59
CA ILE A 85 17.61 -5.89 1.42
C ILE A 85 17.59 -6.44 0.00
N ARG A 86 17.73 -5.58 -1.01
CA ARG A 86 17.76 -5.97 -2.41
C ARG A 86 18.94 -6.89 -2.72
N GLU A 87 20.13 -6.61 -2.17
CA GLU A 87 21.29 -7.50 -2.29
C GLU A 87 21.00 -8.88 -1.69
N GLU A 88 20.41 -8.94 -0.48
CA GLU A 88 20.07 -10.19 0.20
C GLU A 88 19.05 -11.01 -0.61
N ILE A 89 17.89 -10.44 -0.95
CA ILE A 89 16.84 -11.17 -1.66
C ILE A 89 17.25 -11.58 -3.08
N SER A 90 18.15 -10.84 -3.73
CA SER A 90 18.67 -11.16 -5.06
C SER A 90 19.46 -12.48 -5.09
N THR A 91 19.94 -12.96 -3.95
CA THR A 91 20.65 -14.24 -3.85
C THR A 91 19.72 -15.45 -3.82
N ILE A 92 18.44 -15.25 -3.53
CA ILE A 92 17.45 -16.34 -3.34
C ILE A 92 17.15 -17.04 -4.66
N HIS A 93 16.93 -16.26 -5.74
CA HIS A 93 16.58 -16.82 -7.03
C HIS A 93 17.00 -15.90 -8.20
N PRO A 94 17.49 -16.42 -9.35
CA PRO A 94 17.90 -15.60 -10.49
C PRO A 94 16.81 -14.65 -11.02
N VAL A 95 15.55 -15.09 -11.08
CA VAL A 95 14.43 -14.26 -11.52
C VAL A 95 14.19 -13.11 -10.54
N LEU A 96 14.33 -13.35 -9.24
CA LEU A 96 14.19 -12.28 -8.24
C LEU A 96 15.32 -11.25 -8.36
N ASN A 97 16.54 -11.68 -8.68
CA ASN A 97 17.65 -10.78 -8.98
C ASN A 97 17.32 -9.88 -10.20
N GLU A 98 16.75 -10.43 -11.26
CA GLU A 98 16.32 -9.64 -12.43
C GLU A 98 15.17 -8.69 -12.07
N ALA A 99 14.18 -9.13 -11.30
CA ALA A 99 13.09 -8.29 -10.82
C ALA A 99 13.58 -7.12 -9.97
N ALA A 100 14.52 -7.38 -9.07
CA ALA A 100 15.13 -6.37 -8.20
C ALA A 100 15.98 -5.35 -8.97
N LYS A 101 16.67 -5.77 -10.04
CA LYS A 101 17.39 -4.87 -10.93
C LYS A 101 16.46 -4.04 -11.82
N TYR A 102 15.33 -4.62 -12.23
CA TYR A 102 14.36 -3.94 -13.09
C TYR A 102 13.70 -2.74 -12.40
N ALA A 103 13.36 -2.87 -11.14
CA ALA A 103 12.67 -1.83 -10.38
C ALA A 103 13.32 -1.55 -9.01
N PRO A 104 14.58 -1.05 -9.00
CA PRO A 104 15.38 -0.94 -7.77
C PRO A 104 14.84 0.09 -6.77
N GLY A 105 13.90 0.93 -7.18
CA GLY A 105 13.33 2.00 -6.35
C GLY A 105 12.00 1.67 -5.69
N ILE A 106 11.55 0.41 -5.70
CA ILE A 106 10.33 0.01 -5.00
C ILE A 106 10.58 -0.01 -3.49
N ARG A 107 9.69 0.67 -2.74
CA ARG A 107 9.59 0.59 -1.28
C ARG A 107 8.20 0.16 -0.86
N ILE A 108 8.06 -0.48 0.30
CA ILE A 108 6.76 -0.80 0.89
C ILE A 108 6.25 0.43 1.63
N LEU A 109 5.11 0.97 1.20
CA LEU A 109 4.45 2.08 1.89
C LEU A 109 3.76 1.59 3.16
N ARG A 110 3.95 2.33 4.26
CA ARG A 110 3.22 2.08 5.52
C ARG A 110 1.95 2.91 5.54
N GLN A 111 0.88 2.32 5.02
CA GLN A 111 -0.41 2.99 4.91
C GLN A 111 -1.20 2.88 6.21
N GLU A 112 -2.25 3.70 6.35
CA GLU A 112 -3.20 3.55 7.47
C GLU A 112 -3.88 2.19 7.39
N PRO A 113 -3.95 1.42 8.50
CA PRO A 113 -4.46 0.05 8.49
C PRO A 113 -5.87 -0.10 7.92
N PHE A 114 -6.78 0.81 8.28
CA PHE A 114 -8.16 0.75 7.81
C PHE A 114 -8.29 1.14 6.33
N GLU A 115 -7.51 2.11 5.85
CA GLU A 115 -7.43 2.45 4.43
C GLU A 115 -6.91 1.26 3.63
N ALA A 116 -5.79 0.65 4.05
CA ALA A 116 -5.24 -0.54 3.41
C ALA A 116 -6.26 -1.68 3.35
N LEU A 117 -6.94 -2.00 4.46
CA LEU A 117 -7.99 -3.02 4.51
C LEU A 117 -9.10 -2.75 3.48
N CYS A 118 -9.68 -1.55 3.48
CA CYS A 118 -10.77 -1.21 2.57
C CYS A 118 -10.32 -1.22 1.10
N THR A 119 -9.14 -0.68 0.79
CA THR A 119 -8.64 -0.64 -0.59
C THR A 119 -8.33 -2.03 -1.13
N PHE A 120 -7.82 -2.95 -0.29
CA PHE A 120 -7.62 -4.34 -0.69
C PHE A 120 -8.92 -5.17 -0.72
N ILE A 121 -9.95 -4.84 0.05
CA ILE A 121 -11.31 -5.34 -0.18
C ILE A 121 -11.82 -4.90 -1.57
N ILE A 122 -11.63 -3.63 -1.94
CA ILE A 122 -12.00 -3.08 -3.24
C ILE A 122 -11.19 -3.74 -4.38
N SER A 123 -9.97 -4.14 -4.13
CA SER A 123 -9.06 -4.73 -5.12
C SER A 123 -9.49 -6.13 -5.60
N GLN A 124 -10.34 -6.83 -4.86
CA GLN A 124 -10.76 -8.19 -5.20
C GLN A 124 -11.42 -8.27 -6.58
N ASN A 125 -10.89 -9.13 -7.47
CA ASN A 125 -11.38 -9.29 -8.83
C ASN A 125 -11.60 -7.94 -9.54
N ASN A 126 -10.57 -7.10 -9.56
CA ASN A 126 -10.65 -5.73 -10.05
C ASN A 126 -9.33 -5.32 -10.75
N ASN A 127 -9.29 -4.17 -11.41
CA ASN A 127 -8.08 -3.60 -12.00
C ASN A 127 -7.75 -2.25 -11.35
N ILE A 128 -6.48 -1.85 -11.41
CA ILE A 128 -5.97 -0.66 -10.71
C ILE A 128 -6.75 0.61 -11.06
N LYS A 129 -7.04 0.86 -12.34
CA LYS A 129 -7.79 2.04 -12.78
C LYS A 129 -9.17 2.11 -12.12
N ARG A 130 -9.88 0.97 -12.08
CA ARG A 130 -11.20 0.91 -11.47
C ARG A 130 -11.13 1.00 -9.95
N ILE A 131 -10.10 0.40 -9.32
CA ILE A 131 -9.86 0.51 -7.86
C ILE A 131 -9.66 1.98 -7.50
N LYS A 132 -8.74 2.71 -8.17
CA LYS A 132 -8.49 4.14 -7.93
C LYS A 132 -9.79 4.95 -8.00
N GLY A 133 -10.61 4.75 -9.04
CA GLY A 133 -11.89 5.47 -9.16
C GLY A 133 -12.94 5.11 -8.11
N ILE A 134 -12.93 3.89 -7.55
CA ILE A 134 -13.82 3.50 -6.44
C ILE A 134 -13.35 4.15 -5.14
N VAL A 135 -12.03 4.12 -4.87
CA VAL A 135 -11.42 4.73 -3.68
C VAL A 135 -11.62 6.24 -3.69
N GLU A 136 -11.47 6.90 -4.84
CA GLU A 136 -11.74 8.33 -5.01
C GLU A 136 -13.19 8.67 -4.61
N ARG A 137 -14.16 7.98 -5.20
CA ARG A 137 -15.59 8.17 -4.84
C ARG A 137 -15.87 7.86 -3.37
N LEU A 138 -15.19 6.89 -2.78
CA LEU A 138 -15.34 6.59 -1.35
C LEU A 138 -14.91 7.80 -0.50
N CYS A 139 -13.77 8.40 -0.82
CA CYS A 139 -13.27 9.58 -0.11
C CYS A 139 -14.16 10.80 -0.36
N GLU A 140 -14.55 11.08 -1.61
CA GLU A 140 -15.42 12.21 -1.96
C GLU A 140 -16.80 12.17 -1.29
N ASN A 141 -17.40 10.99 -1.17
CA ASN A 141 -18.75 10.87 -0.61
C ASN A 141 -18.75 10.76 0.91
N PHE A 142 -17.70 10.21 1.53
CA PHE A 142 -17.73 9.84 2.95
C PHE A 142 -16.49 10.31 3.74
N GLY A 143 -15.46 10.79 3.07
CA GLY A 143 -14.25 11.31 3.70
C GLY A 143 -14.42 12.73 4.23
N THR A 144 -13.50 13.14 5.09
CA THR A 144 -13.44 14.52 5.57
C THR A 144 -12.77 15.40 4.53
N ARG A 145 -13.44 16.50 4.14
CA ARG A 145 -12.86 17.46 3.22
C ARG A 145 -11.68 18.19 3.85
N LEU A 146 -10.59 18.29 3.10
CA LEU A 146 -9.37 19.00 3.47
C LEU A 146 -9.40 20.46 2.96
N ASP A 147 -8.46 21.28 3.45
CA ASP A 147 -8.45 22.73 3.14
C ASP A 147 -8.23 23.06 1.66
N ASP A 148 -7.52 22.19 0.95
CA ASP A 148 -7.26 22.29 -0.49
C ASP A 148 -8.38 21.72 -1.39
N GLY A 149 -9.42 21.17 -0.76
CA GLY A 149 -10.57 20.59 -1.46
C GLY A 149 -10.49 19.09 -1.70
N GLU A 150 -9.35 18.43 -1.44
CA GLU A 150 -9.20 16.98 -1.40
C GLU A 150 -9.94 16.37 -0.21
N PHE A 151 -9.98 15.04 -0.13
CA PHE A 151 -10.71 14.33 0.92
C PHE A 151 -9.80 13.30 1.61
N ALA A 152 -9.77 13.31 2.95
CA ALA A 152 -9.19 12.24 3.74
C ALA A 152 -9.96 10.93 3.55
N PHE A 153 -9.32 9.80 3.83
CA PHE A 153 -10.02 8.51 3.84
C PHE A 153 -11.06 8.47 4.96
N PRO A 154 -12.29 7.96 4.73
CA PRO A 154 -13.31 7.90 5.78
C PRO A 154 -12.90 6.94 6.90
N THR A 155 -13.20 7.29 8.14
CA THR A 155 -12.93 6.42 9.30
C THR A 155 -13.88 5.22 9.36
N ALA A 156 -13.49 4.20 10.12
CA ALA A 156 -14.35 3.05 10.37
C ALA A 156 -15.69 3.45 11.02
N GLU A 157 -15.65 4.40 11.97
CA GLU A 157 -16.84 4.91 12.66
C GLU A 157 -17.80 5.66 11.73
N THR A 158 -17.23 6.33 10.71
CA THR A 158 -18.06 7.01 9.69
C THR A 158 -18.80 5.99 8.83
N LEU A 159 -18.08 5.00 8.30
CA LEU A 159 -18.65 3.98 7.42
C LEU A 159 -19.54 2.99 8.17
N ALA A 160 -19.27 2.70 9.44
CA ALA A 160 -20.08 1.78 10.26
C ALA A 160 -21.52 2.24 10.48
N LYS A 161 -21.79 3.53 10.30
CA LYS A 161 -23.16 4.11 10.42
C LYS A 161 -24.00 3.93 9.15
N LEU A 162 -23.37 3.48 8.07
CA LEU A 162 -23.99 3.36 6.76
C LEU A 162 -24.46 1.92 6.51
N SER A 163 -25.38 1.78 5.55
CA SER A 163 -25.78 0.51 4.96
C SER A 163 -24.99 0.24 3.66
N PRO A 164 -24.97 -1.00 3.15
CA PRO A 164 -24.40 -1.28 1.83
C PRO A 164 -25.04 -0.49 0.69
N ASP A 165 -26.30 -0.10 0.80
CA ASP A 165 -27.03 0.67 -0.22
C ASP A 165 -26.58 2.13 -0.25
N ASP A 166 -26.16 2.71 0.87
CA ASP A 166 -25.59 4.05 0.93
C ASP A 166 -24.27 4.14 0.13
N LEU A 167 -23.58 3.00 -0.06
CA LEU A 167 -22.35 2.92 -0.86
C LEU A 167 -22.63 2.72 -2.37
N ALA A 168 -23.87 2.80 -2.83
CA ALA A 168 -24.21 2.68 -4.25
C ALA A 168 -23.43 3.66 -5.17
N PRO A 169 -23.17 4.92 -4.77
CA PRO A 169 -22.37 5.85 -5.57
C PRO A 169 -20.95 5.36 -5.91
N LEU A 170 -20.37 4.47 -5.10
CA LEU A 170 -19.03 3.91 -5.31
C LEU A 170 -18.95 3.02 -6.55
N ARG A 171 -20.07 2.41 -6.95
CA ARG A 171 -20.14 1.38 -8.00
C ARG A 171 -19.19 0.20 -7.74
N ALA A 172 -19.00 -0.14 -6.45
CA ALA A 172 -18.09 -1.21 -6.02
C ALA A 172 -18.75 -2.61 -6.06
N GLY A 173 -20.08 -2.67 -6.33
CA GLY A 173 -20.83 -3.91 -6.45
C GLY A 173 -20.90 -4.67 -5.13
N PHE A 174 -20.68 -5.99 -5.16
CA PHE A 174 -20.75 -6.83 -3.95
C PHE A 174 -19.82 -6.41 -2.81
N ARG A 175 -18.80 -5.61 -3.10
CA ARG A 175 -17.81 -5.14 -2.12
C ARG A 175 -18.36 -4.14 -1.13
N ASN A 176 -19.49 -3.46 -1.46
CA ASN A 176 -20.15 -2.53 -0.55
C ASN A 176 -20.44 -3.20 0.80
N ARG A 177 -20.99 -4.41 0.79
CA ARG A 177 -21.30 -5.16 2.02
C ARG A 177 -20.04 -5.55 2.80
N TYR A 178 -18.92 -5.81 2.12
CA TYR A 178 -17.66 -6.17 2.78
C TYR A 178 -17.01 -4.94 3.42
N ILE A 179 -17.09 -3.78 2.78
CA ILE A 179 -16.61 -2.50 3.33
C ILE A 179 -17.41 -2.14 4.59
N ILE A 180 -18.74 -2.29 4.56
CA ILE A 180 -19.59 -2.01 5.73
C ILE A 180 -19.32 -3.00 6.85
N ASP A 181 -19.21 -4.31 6.56
CA ASP A 181 -18.89 -5.33 7.57
C ASP A 181 -17.51 -5.04 8.22
N ALA A 182 -16.49 -4.68 7.41
CA ALA A 182 -15.19 -4.27 7.91
C ALA A 182 -15.28 -3.06 8.84
N ALA A 183 -15.99 -2.01 8.40
CA ALA A 183 -16.16 -0.80 9.17
C ALA A 183 -16.85 -1.05 10.52
N GLN A 184 -17.95 -1.81 10.50
CA GLN A 184 -18.70 -2.15 11.71
C GLN A 184 -17.88 -2.97 12.70
N LYS A 185 -17.16 -4.00 12.22
CA LYS A 185 -16.34 -4.86 13.08
C LYS A 185 -15.12 -4.16 13.66
N VAL A 186 -14.53 -3.24 12.90
CA VAL A 186 -13.43 -2.41 13.41
C VAL A 186 -13.94 -1.38 14.41
N ALA A 187 -15.01 -0.65 14.08
CA ALA A 187 -15.55 0.40 14.94
C ALA A 187 -16.10 -0.13 16.27
N ASN A 188 -16.67 -1.36 16.28
CA ASN A 188 -17.21 -1.97 17.51
C ASN A 188 -16.15 -2.79 18.30
N GLY A 189 -14.90 -2.90 17.79
CA GLY A 189 -13.81 -3.60 18.43
C GLY A 189 -13.86 -5.14 18.31
N GLU A 190 -14.73 -5.69 17.48
CA GLU A 190 -14.74 -7.13 17.15
C GLU A 190 -13.48 -7.53 16.38
N VAL A 191 -12.98 -6.65 15.50
CA VAL A 191 -11.69 -6.77 14.83
C VAL A 191 -10.78 -5.62 15.31
N LYS A 192 -9.64 -6.00 15.90
CA LYS A 192 -8.69 -5.07 16.49
C LYS A 192 -7.49 -4.90 15.58
N LEU A 193 -7.52 -3.91 14.68
CA LEU A 193 -6.42 -3.65 13.75
C LEU A 193 -5.08 -3.41 14.46
N ASP A 194 -5.09 -2.71 15.60
CA ASP A 194 -3.87 -2.43 16.37
C ASP A 194 -3.22 -3.71 16.91
N SER A 195 -3.99 -4.75 17.22
CA SER A 195 -3.43 -6.02 17.68
C SER A 195 -2.62 -6.73 16.59
N CYS A 196 -2.95 -6.52 15.30
CA CYS A 196 -2.27 -7.15 14.18
C CYS A 196 -0.80 -6.72 14.01
N PHE A 197 -0.38 -5.64 14.66
CA PHE A 197 1.03 -5.23 14.68
C PHE A 197 1.90 -6.16 15.53
N THR A 198 1.33 -6.83 16.54
CA THR A 198 2.07 -7.58 17.56
C THR A 198 1.68 -9.06 17.70
N LEU A 199 0.53 -9.46 17.17
CA LEU A 199 0.13 -10.87 17.12
C LEU A 199 1.08 -11.69 16.24
N ASP A 200 1.16 -12.98 16.49
CA ASP A 200 1.79 -13.92 15.55
C ASP A 200 1.12 -13.80 14.18
N TYR A 201 1.87 -14.04 13.11
CA TYR A 201 1.42 -13.78 11.75
C TYR A 201 0.09 -14.47 11.40
N GLU A 202 -0.06 -15.76 11.76
CA GLU A 202 -1.28 -16.51 11.50
C GLU A 202 -2.47 -16.00 12.32
N ASP A 203 -2.23 -15.56 13.57
CA ASP A 203 -3.26 -14.97 14.42
C ASP A 203 -3.69 -13.60 13.92
N ALA A 204 -2.76 -12.77 13.47
CA ALA A 204 -3.06 -11.49 12.83
C ALA A 204 -3.87 -11.66 11.53
N ARG A 205 -3.51 -12.66 10.73
CA ARG A 205 -4.29 -13.05 9.53
C ARG A 205 -5.69 -13.52 9.90
N ALA A 206 -5.81 -14.38 10.91
CA ALA A 206 -7.10 -14.88 11.39
C ALA A 206 -7.97 -13.75 11.95
N GLU A 207 -7.39 -12.77 12.64
CA GLU A 207 -8.09 -11.58 13.13
C GLU A 207 -8.77 -10.83 11.98
N LEU A 208 -8.03 -10.52 10.90
CA LEU A 208 -8.57 -9.84 9.72
C LEU A 208 -9.60 -10.70 8.96
N MET A 209 -9.43 -12.01 8.94
CA MET A 209 -10.35 -12.94 8.26
C MET A 209 -11.70 -13.10 8.98
N LYS A 210 -11.90 -12.54 10.16
CA LYS A 210 -13.24 -12.41 10.78
C LYS A 210 -14.17 -11.52 9.94
N ILE A 211 -13.62 -10.64 9.10
CA ILE A 211 -14.37 -9.73 8.24
C ILE A 211 -14.92 -10.51 7.04
N THR A 212 -16.20 -10.36 6.77
CA THR A 212 -16.86 -11.01 5.64
C THR A 212 -16.22 -10.62 4.31
N GLY A 213 -15.81 -11.61 3.52
CA GLY A 213 -15.15 -11.39 2.24
C GLY A 213 -13.66 -11.10 2.31
N VAL A 214 -13.06 -11.07 3.52
CA VAL A 214 -11.62 -11.02 3.70
C VAL A 214 -11.09 -12.45 3.77
N GLY A 215 -10.42 -12.87 2.70
CA GLY A 215 -9.65 -14.12 2.65
C GLY A 215 -8.16 -13.88 2.83
N LYS A 216 -7.35 -14.95 2.78
CA LYS A 216 -5.90 -14.89 2.99
C LYS A 216 -5.22 -13.76 2.21
N LYS A 217 -5.49 -13.62 0.88
CA LYS A 217 -4.86 -12.57 0.05
C LYS A 217 -5.13 -11.16 0.55
N VAL A 218 -6.39 -10.84 0.92
CA VAL A 218 -6.74 -9.50 1.41
C VAL A 218 -6.12 -9.26 2.78
N ALA A 219 -6.14 -10.27 3.67
CA ALA A 219 -5.50 -10.19 4.97
C ALA A 219 -3.98 -9.96 4.82
N ASP A 220 -3.29 -10.74 3.99
CA ASP A 220 -1.84 -10.60 3.76
C ASP A 220 -1.47 -9.23 3.16
N CYS A 221 -2.27 -8.71 2.21
CA CYS A 221 -2.07 -7.35 1.71
C CYS A 221 -2.25 -6.30 2.81
N THR A 222 -3.28 -6.45 3.65
CA THR A 222 -3.51 -5.52 4.76
C THR A 222 -2.38 -5.57 5.78
N LEU A 223 -1.88 -6.76 6.10
CA LEU A 223 -0.73 -6.95 6.99
C LEU A 223 0.53 -6.33 6.41
N LEU A 224 0.82 -6.56 5.13
CA LEU A 224 2.01 -6.00 4.47
C LEU A 224 1.97 -4.48 4.39
N PHE A 225 0.90 -3.92 3.85
CA PHE A 225 0.85 -2.50 3.48
C PHE A 225 0.21 -1.60 4.56
N GLY A 226 -0.55 -2.15 5.48
CA GLY A 226 -1.18 -1.42 6.58
C GLY A 226 -0.49 -1.60 7.92
N MET A 227 0.13 -2.77 8.17
CA MET A 227 0.81 -3.08 9.44
C MET A 227 2.31 -3.32 9.30
N HIS A 228 2.85 -3.15 8.08
CA HIS A 228 4.27 -3.35 7.77
C HIS A 228 4.80 -4.73 8.20
N ARG A 229 3.96 -5.77 8.06
CA ARG A 229 4.36 -7.16 8.28
C ARG A 229 5.07 -7.65 7.03
N ILE A 230 6.38 -7.32 6.91
CA ILE A 230 7.19 -7.54 5.70
C ILE A 230 7.48 -9.01 5.41
N GLU A 231 7.16 -9.91 6.32
CA GLU A 231 7.13 -11.35 6.12
C GLU A 231 5.87 -11.83 5.36
N ALA A 232 4.84 -10.98 5.21
CA ALA A 232 3.62 -11.32 4.49
C ALA A 232 3.87 -11.48 2.98
N PHE A 233 3.36 -12.56 2.39
CA PHE A 233 3.51 -12.85 0.97
C PHE A 233 2.15 -12.99 0.29
N PRO A 234 1.48 -11.85 -0.05
CA PRO A 234 0.16 -11.89 -0.67
C PRO A 234 0.20 -12.57 -2.05
N ILE A 235 -0.67 -13.57 -2.26
CA ILE A 235 -0.79 -14.29 -3.52
C ILE A 235 -2.11 -13.94 -4.18
N ASP A 236 -2.06 -13.09 -5.21
CA ASP A 236 -3.16 -12.85 -6.13
C ASP A 236 -3.05 -13.70 -7.41
N VAL A 237 -3.90 -13.47 -8.40
CA VAL A 237 -3.87 -14.22 -9.66
C VAL A 237 -2.56 -14.05 -10.42
N TRP A 238 -1.95 -12.86 -10.38
CA TRP A 238 -0.66 -12.59 -11.03
C TRP A 238 0.48 -13.29 -10.29
N MET A 239 0.52 -13.14 -8.99
CA MET A 239 1.51 -13.82 -8.15
C MET A 239 1.40 -15.33 -8.24
N LYS A 240 0.17 -15.89 -8.29
CA LYS A 240 -0.01 -17.32 -8.50
C LYS A 240 0.65 -17.79 -9.81
N ARG A 241 0.41 -17.09 -10.92
CA ARG A 241 1.05 -17.40 -12.21
C ARG A 241 2.55 -17.25 -12.16
N ALA A 242 3.05 -16.18 -11.52
CA ALA A 242 4.48 -15.95 -11.35
C ALA A 242 5.14 -17.08 -10.57
N MET A 243 4.56 -17.48 -9.44
CA MET A 243 5.08 -18.58 -8.62
C MET A 243 5.08 -19.91 -9.41
N GLU A 244 3.99 -20.25 -10.08
CA GLU A 244 3.89 -21.49 -10.86
C GLU A 244 4.91 -21.57 -12.01
N LYS A 245 5.18 -20.46 -12.69
CA LYS A 245 6.06 -20.44 -13.89
C LYS A 245 7.51 -20.11 -13.59
N LEU A 246 7.76 -19.14 -12.73
CA LEU A 246 9.08 -18.56 -12.51
C LEU A 246 9.77 -19.09 -11.27
N PHE A 247 8.99 -19.60 -10.31
CA PHE A 247 9.48 -20.11 -9.02
C PHE A 247 8.91 -21.50 -8.70
N PRO A 248 9.03 -22.48 -9.61
CA PRO A 248 8.47 -23.81 -9.38
C PRO A 248 9.08 -24.43 -8.11
N ASN A 249 8.22 -25.01 -7.26
CA ASN A 249 8.56 -25.61 -5.98
C ASN A 249 8.95 -24.64 -4.85
N MET A 250 8.79 -23.33 -5.05
CA MET A 250 8.93 -22.32 -3.98
C MET A 250 7.57 -21.82 -3.48
N ASN A 251 7.55 -21.40 -2.22
CA ASN A 251 6.41 -20.75 -1.57
C ASN A 251 6.86 -19.46 -0.86
N GLY A 252 5.95 -18.74 -0.19
CA GLY A 252 6.27 -17.46 0.46
C GLY A 252 7.37 -17.56 1.51
N ASP A 253 7.45 -18.68 2.25
CA ASP A 253 8.42 -18.86 3.34
C ASP A 253 9.87 -18.95 2.81
N ASP A 254 10.05 -19.40 1.56
CA ASP A 254 11.37 -19.53 0.94
C ASP A 254 12.03 -18.16 0.67
N PHE A 255 11.27 -17.05 0.75
CA PHE A 255 11.79 -15.70 0.58
C PHE A 255 12.24 -15.04 1.90
N GLY A 256 12.09 -15.74 3.02
CA GLY A 256 12.60 -15.33 4.33
C GLY A 256 11.91 -14.10 4.92
N GLN A 257 12.63 -13.37 5.75
CA GLN A 257 12.09 -12.24 6.51
C GLN A 257 11.61 -11.05 5.65
N TYR A 258 12.09 -10.93 4.42
CA TYR A 258 11.70 -9.89 3.45
C TYR A 258 10.77 -10.41 2.36
N ALA A 259 9.99 -11.45 2.65
CA ALA A 259 9.11 -12.08 1.69
C ALA A 259 8.14 -11.10 1.01
N GLY A 260 7.58 -10.13 1.75
CA GLY A 260 6.68 -9.12 1.21
C GLY A 260 7.36 -8.12 0.29
N ILE A 261 8.62 -7.79 0.56
CA ILE A 261 9.43 -6.93 -0.32
C ILE A 261 9.76 -7.71 -1.61
N ALA A 262 10.20 -8.97 -1.48
CA ALA A 262 10.44 -9.84 -2.64
C ALA A 262 9.16 -10.02 -3.48
N GLN A 263 8.02 -10.23 -2.82
CA GLN A 263 6.71 -10.33 -3.47
C GLN A 263 6.40 -9.09 -4.31
N GLN A 264 6.67 -7.89 -3.81
CA GLN A 264 6.39 -6.66 -4.54
C GLN A 264 7.29 -6.49 -5.77
N TYR A 265 8.57 -6.89 -5.71
CA TYR A 265 9.45 -6.94 -6.87
C TYR A 265 8.95 -7.95 -7.92
N ILE A 266 8.59 -9.16 -7.50
CA ILE A 266 8.06 -10.20 -8.39
C ILE A 266 6.75 -9.74 -9.04
N PHE A 267 5.84 -9.17 -8.24
CA PHE A 267 4.54 -8.70 -8.72
C PHE A 267 4.69 -7.60 -9.77
N HIS A 268 5.52 -6.59 -9.50
CA HIS A 268 5.78 -5.50 -10.44
C HIS A 268 6.42 -6.01 -11.72
N TYR A 269 7.48 -6.81 -11.60
CA TYR A 269 8.20 -7.40 -12.73
C TYR A 269 7.27 -8.25 -13.62
N SER A 270 6.48 -9.11 -13.02
CA SER A 270 5.53 -9.98 -13.73
C SER A 270 4.47 -9.20 -14.50
N ARG A 271 4.00 -8.08 -13.96
CA ARG A 271 3.02 -7.22 -14.64
C ARG A 271 3.62 -6.45 -15.82
N MET A 272 4.89 -6.08 -15.74
CA MET A 272 5.60 -5.36 -16.80
C MET A 272 6.14 -6.28 -17.88
N HIS A 273 6.17 -7.61 -17.64
CA HIS A 273 6.65 -8.64 -18.53
C HIS A 273 5.59 -9.72 -18.78
N PRO A 274 4.42 -9.36 -19.37
CA PRO A 274 3.34 -10.33 -19.64
C PRO A 274 3.75 -11.45 -20.60
N GLU A 275 4.80 -11.26 -21.39
CA GLU A 275 5.38 -12.26 -22.30
C GLU A 275 6.02 -13.46 -21.56
N LEU A 276 6.25 -13.37 -20.27
CA LEU A 276 6.75 -14.46 -19.44
C LEU A 276 5.69 -15.51 -19.09
N PHE A 277 4.40 -15.27 -19.44
CA PHE A 277 3.26 -16.10 -19.00
C PHE A 277 2.43 -16.73 -20.11
#